data_63ff70ca102e77b70cba1e1adac181c9
#
_entry.id   63ff70ca102e77b70cba1e1adac181c9
#
_cell.length_a   1.000
_cell.length_b   1.000
_cell.length_c   1.000
_cell.angle_alpha   90.00
_cell.angle_beta   90.00
_cell.angle_gamma   90.00
#
_symmetry.space_group_name_H-M   'P 1'
#
loop_
_entity.id
_entity.type
_entity.pdbx_description
1 polymer ?
#
loop_
_entity_poly.entity_id
_entity_poly.type
_entity_poly.pdbx_seq_one_letter_code
_entity_poly.pdbx_strand_id
1 'polypeptide(L)'
;MKTVFQNGIDVSKHQGTIDWKKVKAAGVQFAIIRAGYGKLASQVDEKFVENYNNARANGIKVGIYWYSYATTPAEAKQEAAACKAVIGNRAFDYPIYFDVEEKRALSTGKANVSAMIKAFCNEMEASKYWVGVYMSKSAAETYLTDEVKKRYAIWVAHWGVKETTYNSDYGLWQSSSTGVVPGINGHVDTDVSYINYPDAVVKGGFNNNKAPAPKPVTPPAPPKKTMEVTAKVDGKTYKGKLTEV
;
A
#
# COMPACT_ATOMS: atom_id res chain seq x y z
N MET A 1 8.37 19.22 3.86
CA MET A 1 8.81 17.83 3.54
C MET A 1 7.89 16.84 4.21
N LYS A 2 7.39 15.84 3.46
CA LYS A 2 6.70 14.69 4.07
C LYS A 2 7.71 13.80 4.78
N THR A 3 7.33 13.22 5.92
CA THR A 3 8.19 12.26 6.62
C THR A 3 8.23 10.93 5.88
N VAL A 4 9.41 10.45 5.55
CA VAL A 4 9.62 9.14 4.93
C VAL A 4 9.26 8.05 5.95
N PHE A 5 8.40 7.12 5.53
CA PHE A 5 8.05 5.95 6.33
C PHE A 5 8.97 4.76 6.00
N GLN A 6 9.11 4.42 4.73
CA GLN A 6 9.97 3.32 4.27
C GLN A 6 10.61 3.64 2.91
N ASN A 7 11.79 3.03 2.67
CA ASN A 7 12.43 3.00 1.37
C ASN A 7 12.22 1.64 0.71
N GLY A 8 12.00 1.64 -0.59
CA GLY A 8 11.69 0.46 -1.37
C GLY A 8 12.20 0.50 -2.79
N ILE A 9 11.79 -0.50 -3.51
CA ILE A 9 12.07 -0.68 -4.95
C ILE A 9 10.82 -1.19 -5.65
N ASP A 10 10.73 -0.99 -6.96
CA ASP A 10 9.81 -1.78 -7.76
C ASP A 10 10.57 -2.63 -8.78
N VAL A 11 10.03 -3.82 -9.05
CA VAL A 11 10.71 -4.85 -9.82
C VAL A 11 9.75 -5.65 -10.69
N SER A 12 10.31 -6.22 -11.74
CA SER A 12 9.63 -7.13 -12.65
C SER A 12 10.60 -8.22 -13.12
N LYS A 13 10.24 -8.94 -14.18
CA LYS A 13 11.16 -9.88 -14.85
C LYS A 13 12.43 -9.22 -15.37
N HIS A 14 12.43 -7.91 -15.58
CA HIS A 14 13.57 -7.17 -16.14
C HIS A 14 14.80 -7.14 -15.22
N GLN A 15 14.59 -7.26 -13.90
CA GLN A 15 15.68 -7.36 -12.92
C GLN A 15 16.29 -8.78 -12.84
N GLY A 16 15.70 -9.76 -13.58
CA GLY A 16 16.21 -11.14 -13.60
C GLY A 16 16.11 -11.84 -12.26
N THR A 17 17.16 -12.52 -11.88
CA THR A 17 17.24 -13.20 -10.56
C THR A 17 17.81 -12.24 -9.53
N ILE A 18 17.06 -12.05 -8.44
CA ILE A 18 17.35 -11.10 -7.37
C ILE A 18 17.82 -11.85 -6.12
N ASP A 19 18.95 -11.44 -5.54
CA ASP A 19 19.39 -11.87 -4.21
C ASP A 19 18.70 -11.02 -3.13
N TRP A 20 17.51 -11.43 -2.73
CA TRP A 20 16.67 -10.72 -1.78
C TRP A 20 17.29 -10.56 -0.38
N LYS A 21 18.24 -11.44 -0.02
CA LYS A 21 19.00 -11.31 1.24
C LYS A 21 19.92 -10.09 1.19
N LYS A 22 20.62 -9.89 0.06
CA LYS A 22 21.44 -8.68 -0.14
C LYS A 22 20.60 -7.42 -0.27
N VAL A 23 19.48 -7.49 -0.98
CA VAL A 23 18.51 -6.39 -1.09
C VAL A 23 18.03 -5.95 0.29
N LYS A 24 17.65 -6.90 1.17
CA LYS A 24 17.28 -6.61 2.55
C LYS A 24 18.43 -6.00 3.36
N ALA A 25 19.63 -6.54 3.24
CA ALA A 25 20.83 -6.02 3.93
C ALA A 25 21.21 -4.60 3.47
N ALA A 26 20.85 -4.23 2.23
CA ALA A 26 21.03 -2.88 1.70
C ALA A 26 20.00 -1.86 2.23
N GLY A 27 19.09 -2.27 3.11
CA GLY A 27 18.13 -1.37 3.76
C GLY A 27 16.78 -1.24 3.04
N VAL A 28 16.52 -2.02 1.99
CA VAL A 28 15.21 -2.05 1.32
C VAL A 28 14.17 -2.67 2.26
N GLN A 29 13.07 -1.97 2.45
CA GLN A 29 12.02 -2.34 3.40
C GLN A 29 10.77 -2.87 2.73
N PHE A 30 10.48 -2.41 1.49
CA PHE A 30 9.36 -2.89 0.69
C PHE A 30 9.72 -3.04 -0.78
N ALA A 31 8.92 -3.83 -1.50
CA ALA A 31 9.00 -3.98 -2.93
C ALA A 31 7.60 -3.97 -3.55
N ILE A 32 7.42 -3.22 -4.64
CA ILE A 32 6.23 -3.29 -5.48
C ILE A 32 6.56 -4.16 -6.69
N ILE A 33 5.95 -5.33 -6.80
CA ILE A 33 6.34 -6.35 -7.77
C ILE A 33 5.33 -6.40 -8.91
N ARG A 34 5.77 -6.38 -10.16
CA ARG A 34 4.87 -6.59 -11.29
C ARG A 34 4.24 -7.97 -11.20
N ALA A 35 2.91 -8.03 -11.02
CA ALA A 35 2.20 -9.31 -11.04
C ALA A 35 1.93 -9.79 -12.48
N GLY A 36 1.69 -8.87 -13.38
CA GLY A 36 1.43 -9.16 -14.78
C GLY A 36 1.00 -7.91 -15.53
N TYR A 37 0.39 -8.11 -16.69
CA TYR A 37 -0.03 -7.05 -17.60
C TYR A 37 -1.20 -7.50 -18.49
N GLY A 38 -1.94 -6.51 -19.01
CA GLY A 38 -3.00 -6.78 -19.98
C GLY A 38 -4.18 -7.60 -19.43
N LYS A 39 -5.00 -8.16 -20.30
CA LYS A 39 -6.32 -8.71 -19.97
C LYS A 39 -6.41 -10.23 -19.84
N LEU A 40 -5.28 -10.94 -19.92
CA LEU A 40 -5.23 -12.40 -19.83
C LEU A 40 -4.42 -12.86 -18.62
N ALA A 41 -4.91 -13.85 -17.89
CA ALA A 41 -4.17 -14.43 -16.77
C ALA A 41 -2.84 -15.09 -17.20
N SER A 42 -2.70 -15.49 -18.46
CA SER A 42 -1.44 -15.98 -19.02
C SER A 42 -0.37 -14.89 -19.18
N GLN A 43 -0.75 -13.61 -19.05
CA GLN A 43 0.17 -12.48 -19.07
C GLN A 43 0.76 -12.19 -17.67
N VAL A 44 0.92 -13.22 -16.87
CA VAL A 44 1.66 -13.14 -15.59
C VAL A 44 3.12 -12.77 -15.84
N ASP A 45 3.69 -11.94 -14.96
CA ASP A 45 5.14 -11.68 -15.00
C ASP A 45 5.91 -12.95 -14.61
N GLU A 46 6.86 -13.36 -15.45
CA GLU A 46 7.61 -14.63 -15.29
C GLU A 46 8.34 -14.75 -13.94
N LYS A 47 8.69 -13.62 -13.33
CA LYS A 47 9.38 -13.55 -12.03
C LYS A 47 8.46 -13.20 -10.86
N PHE A 48 7.16 -12.99 -11.09
CA PHE A 48 6.25 -12.57 -10.04
C PHE A 48 6.27 -13.50 -8.82
N VAL A 49 6.03 -14.79 -9.03
CA VAL A 49 5.92 -15.76 -7.93
C VAL A 49 7.24 -15.93 -7.20
N GLU A 50 8.36 -15.99 -7.94
CA GLU A 50 9.71 -16.07 -7.37
C GLU A 50 10.01 -14.82 -6.50
N ASN A 51 9.81 -13.63 -7.06
CA ASN A 51 10.05 -12.37 -6.36
C ASN A 51 9.16 -12.22 -5.14
N TYR A 52 7.86 -12.52 -5.26
CA TYR A 52 6.91 -12.46 -4.13
C TYR A 52 7.36 -13.36 -2.97
N ASN A 53 7.67 -14.62 -3.26
CA ASN A 53 8.06 -15.59 -2.22
C ASN A 53 9.38 -15.19 -1.55
N ASN A 54 10.38 -14.84 -2.35
CA ASN A 54 11.72 -14.54 -1.85
C ASN A 54 11.78 -13.20 -1.11
N ALA A 55 11.09 -12.16 -1.57
CA ALA A 55 10.99 -10.88 -0.85
C ALA A 55 10.39 -11.09 0.54
N ARG A 56 9.25 -11.80 0.62
CA ARG A 56 8.59 -12.09 1.90
C ARG A 56 9.43 -12.96 2.82
N ALA A 57 10.09 -13.98 2.29
CA ALA A 57 10.99 -14.86 3.08
C ALA A 57 12.14 -14.08 3.71
N ASN A 58 12.56 -12.96 3.11
CA ASN A 58 13.58 -12.06 3.63
C ASN A 58 13.02 -10.88 4.44
N GLY A 59 11.72 -10.88 4.79
CA GLY A 59 11.10 -9.85 5.62
C GLY A 59 10.94 -8.49 4.92
N ILE A 60 10.88 -8.50 3.59
CA ILE A 60 10.53 -7.32 2.78
C ILE A 60 9.02 -7.28 2.62
N LYS A 61 8.42 -6.11 2.86
CA LYS A 61 6.99 -5.88 2.66
C LYS A 61 6.66 -5.84 1.18
N VAL A 62 5.53 -6.43 0.77
CA VAL A 62 5.22 -6.58 -0.65
C VAL A 62 3.91 -5.92 -1.02
N GLY A 63 3.95 -5.12 -2.09
CA GLY A 63 2.81 -4.72 -2.90
C GLY A 63 2.97 -5.22 -4.32
N ILE A 64 2.01 -4.92 -5.18
CA ILE A 64 2.10 -5.27 -6.59
C ILE A 64 1.65 -4.13 -7.49
N TYR A 65 2.05 -4.20 -8.76
CA TYR A 65 1.44 -3.44 -9.82
C TYR A 65 1.00 -4.34 -10.99
N TRP A 66 0.00 -3.86 -11.72
CA TRP A 66 -0.53 -4.46 -12.93
C TRP A 66 -0.36 -3.48 -14.08
N TYR A 67 0.46 -3.82 -15.06
CA TYR A 67 0.74 -2.96 -16.21
C TYR A 67 -0.41 -2.98 -17.21
N SER A 68 -0.98 -1.82 -17.49
CA SER A 68 -2.20 -1.70 -18.28
C SER A 68 -1.94 -1.47 -19.77
N TYR A 69 -2.63 -2.25 -20.59
CA TYR A 69 -2.81 -2.00 -22.02
C TYR A 69 -4.24 -1.56 -22.38
N ALA A 70 -5.10 -1.39 -21.38
CA ALA A 70 -6.50 -1.00 -21.59
C ALA A 70 -6.60 0.38 -22.25
N THR A 71 -7.57 0.51 -23.15
CA THR A 71 -7.97 1.77 -23.78
C THR A 71 -9.42 2.11 -23.51
N THR A 72 -10.14 1.22 -22.84
CA THR A 72 -11.55 1.36 -22.45
C THR A 72 -11.78 0.88 -21.02
N PRO A 73 -12.82 1.38 -20.31
CA PRO A 73 -13.21 0.85 -19.01
C PRO A 73 -13.55 -0.64 -19.00
N ALA A 74 -14.09 -1.17 -20.10
CA ALA A 74 -14.40 -2.59 -20.23
C ALA A 74 -13.12 -3.45 -20.25
N GLU A 75 -12.07 -3.01 -20.97
CA GLU A 75 -10.77 -3.68 -20.95
C GLU A 75 -10.11 -3.60 -19.58
N ALA A 76 -10.19 -2.45 -18.90
CA ALA A 76 -9.66 -2.29 -17.54
C ALA A 76 -10.34 -3.26 -16.53
N LYS A 77 -11.63 -3.54 -16.67
CA LYS A 77 -12.30 -4.59 -15.89
C LYS A 77 -11.77 -5.99 -16.20
N GLN A 78 -11.47 -6.28 -17.46
CA GLN A 78 -10.85 -7.55 -17.84
C GLN A 78 -9.44 -7.68 -17.24
N GLU A 79 -8.67 -6.59 -17.23
CA GLU A 79 -7.36 -6.56 -16.59
C GLU A 79 -7.45 -6.78 -15.07
N ALA A 80 -8.47 -6.21 -14.41
CA ALA A 80 -8.71 -6.48 -12.98
C ALA A 80 -9.06 -7.96 -12.72
N ALA A 81 -9.85 -8.57 -13.58
CA ALA A 81 -10.17 -10.01 -13.49
C ALA A 81 -8.91 -10.88 -13.69
N ALA A 82 -8.07 -10.55 -14.68
CA ALA A 82 -6.80 -11.22 -14.91
C ALA A 82 -5.83 -11.05 -13.73
N CYS A 83 -5.72 -9.82 -13.19
CA CYS A 83 -4.93 -9.54 -12.00
C CYS A 83 -5.37 -10.40 -10.81
N LYS A 84 -6.69 -10.44 -10.51
CA LYS A 84 -7.23 -11.29 -9.43
C LYS A 84 -6.90 -12.76 -9.62
N ALA A 85 -7.00 -13.28 -10.83
CA ALA A 85 -6.68 -14.68 -11.14
C ALA A 85 -5.18 -14.98 -10.89
N VAL A 86 -4.29 -14.05 -11.27
CA VAL A 86 -2.83 -14.21 -11.11
C VAL A 86 -2.42 -14.11 -9.65
N ILE A 87 -2.92 -13.13 -8.92
CA ILE A 87 -2.51 -12.92 -7.52
C ILE A 87 -3.10 -13.97 -6.57
N GLY A 88 -4.26 -14.55 -6.90
CA GLY A 88 -4.93 -15.56 -6.10
C GLY A 88 -5.16 -15.11 -4.65
N ASN A 89 -4.88 -16.00 -3.69
CA ASN A 89 -5.07 -15.72 -2.26
C ASN A 89 -3.82 -15.14 -1.57
N ARG A 90 -2.85 -14.61 -2.32
CA ARG A 90 -1.64 -14.00 -1.74
C ARG A 90 -1.99 -12.74 -0.96
N ALA A 91 -1.37 -12.58 0.21
CA ALA A 91 -1.51 -11.39 1.01
C ALA A 91 -0.45 -10.33 0.61
N PHE A 92 -0.85 -9.07 0.60
CA PHE A 92 0.03 -7.95 0.27
C PHE A 92 0.01 -6.90 1.39
N ASP A 93 1.16 -6.31 1.66
CA ASP A 93 1.33 -5.30 2.71
C ASP A 93 1.09 -3.86 2.18
N TYR A 94 1.17 -3.69 0.86
CA TYR A 94 0.99 -2.42 0.15
C TYR A 94 -0.22 -2.50 -0.80
N PRO A 95 -0.71 -1.36 -1.30
CA PRO A 95 -1.79 -1.34 -2.28
C PRO A 95 -1.45 -2.12 -3.55
N ILE A 96 -2.50 -2.49 -4.29
CA ILE A 96 -2.41 -3.01 -5.65
C ILE A 96 -2.51 -1.81 -6.59
N TYR A 97 -1.46 -1.54 -7.35
CA TYR A 97 -1.41 -0.38 -8.23
C TYR A 97 -1.76 -0.75 -9.66
N PHE A 98 -2.69 0.02 -10.23
CA PHE A 98 -2.97 0.01 -11.66
C PHE A 98 -1.99 0.95 -12.34
N ASP A 99 -1.10 0.41 -13.16
CA ASP A 99 -0.04 1.14 -13.83
C ASP A 99 -0.51 1.58 -15.22
N VAL A 100 -0.74 2.89 -15.38
CA VAL A 100 -1.32 3.49 -16.58
C VAL A 100 -0.35 4.49 -17.19
N GLU A 101 0.50 4.02 -18.09
CA GLU A 101 1.53 4.85 -18.73
C GLU A 101 1.59 4.69 -20.26
N GLU A 102 0.87 3.72 -20.81
CA GLU A 102 0.85 3.50 -22.25
C GLU A 102 0.31 4.71 -23.02
N LYS A 103 1.07 5.17 -24.01
CA LYS A 103 0.70 6.31 -24.87
C LYS A 103 -0.70 6.14 -25.47
N ARG A 104 -1.03 4.91 -25.87
CA ARG A 104 -2.31 4.55 -26.45
C ARG A 104 -3.47 4.74 -25.45
N ALA A 105 -3.26 4.37 -24.18
CA ALA A 105 -4.21 4.61 -23.11
C ALA A 105 -4.36 6.12 -22.83
N LEU A 106 -3.25 6.83 -22.66
CA LEU A 106 -3.24 8.26 -22.36
C LEU A 106 -3.86 9.11 -23.49
N SER A 107 -3.68 8.73 -24.76
CA SER A 107 -4.26 9.43 -25.91
C SER A 107 -5.80 9.41 -25.94
N THR A 108 -6.45 8.56 -25.16
CA THR A 108 -7.92 8.51 -25.03
C THR A 108 -8.50 9.67 -24.23
N GLY A 109 -7.65 10.44 -23.55
CA GLY A 109 -8.00 11.67 -22.83
C GLY A 109 -8.41 11.44 -21.37
N LYS A 110 -8.42 12.53 -20.61
CA LYS A 110 -8.58 12.55 -19.15
C LYS A 110 -9.82 11.81 -18.65
N ALA A 111 -10.95 12.03 -19.30
CA ALA A 111 -12.22 11.41 -18.87
C ALA A 111 -12.18 9.89 -19.00
N ASN A 112 -11.68 9.37 -20.12
CA ASN A 112 -11.59 7.93 -20.34
C ASN A 112 -10.51 7.27 -19.48
N VAL A 113 -9.32 7.89 -19.35
CA VAL A 113 -8.25 7.40 -18.45
C VAL A 113 -8.78 7.28 -17.01
N SER A 114 -9.44 8.32 -16.50
CA SER A 114 -10.04 8.27 -15.16
C SER A 114 -11.15 7.22 -15.04
N ALA A 115 -11.93 7.01 -16.10
CA ALA A 115 -12.95 5.95 -16.13
C ALA A 115 -12.34 4.54 -16.13
N MET A 116 -11.24 4.32 -16.86
CA MET A 116 -10.49 3.04 -16.84
C MET A 116 -9.92 2.75 -15.44
N ILE A 117 -9.30 3.76 -14.80
CA ILE A 117 -8.77 3.61 -13.44
C ILE A 117 -9.89 3.23 -12.48
N LYS A 118 -11.01 3.96 -12.50
CA LYS A 118 -12.18 3.63 -11.68
C LYS A 118 -12.71 2.22 -11.95
N ALA A 119 -12.75 1.80 -13.20
CA ALA A 119 -13.23 0.47 -13.57
C ALA A 119 -12.36 -0.65 -13.00
N PHE A 120 -11.04 -0.55 -13.12
CA PHE A 120 -10.10 -1.51 -12.51
C PHE A 120 -10.21 -1.49 -10.98
N CYS A 121 -10.09 -0.30 -10.39
CA CYS A 121 -10.07 -0.15 -8.94
C CYS A 121 -11.36 -0.64 -8.28
N ASN A 122 -12.54 -0.33 -8.82
CA ASN A 122 -13.82 -0.79 -8.30
C ASN A 122 -13.93 -2.33 -8.29
N GLU A 123 -13.45 -3.00 -9.35
CA GLU A 123 -13.42 -4.46 -9.41
C GLU A 123 -12.49 -5.09 -8.35
N MET A 124 -11.38 -4.44 -8.06
CA MET A 124 -10.44 -4.90 -7.03
C MET A 124 -10.99 -4.62 -5.63
N GLU A 125 -11.58 -3.45 -5.39
CA GLU A 125 -12.19 -3.07 -4.11
C GLU A 125 -13.37 -3.97 -3.73
N ALA A 126 -14.16 -4.42 -4.71
CA ALA A 126 -15.22 -5.40 -4.50
C ALA A 126 -14.71 -6.71 -3.89
N SER A 127 -13.43 -7.01 -4.07
CA SER A 127 -12.72 -8.15 -3.46
C SER A 127 -11.87 -7.75 -2.24
N LYS A 128 -12.13 -6.60 -1.63
CA LYS A 128 -11.43 -6.05 -0.45
C LYS A 128 -9.94 -5.81 -0.66
N TYR A 129 -9.51 -5.49 -1.87
CA TYR A 129 -8.15 -5.00 -2.09
C TYR A 129 -8.08 -3.48 -1.90
N TRP A 130 -7.04 -3.00 -1.22
CA TRP A 130 -6.67 -1.59 -1.24
C TRP A 130 -5.97 -1.30 -2.56
N VAL A 131 -6.44 -0.32 -3.28
CA VAL A 131 -6.00 -0.05 -4.65
C VAL A 131 -5.42 1.34 -4.80
N GLY A 132 -4.62 1.49 -5.83
CA GLY A 132 -4.02 2.75 -6.23
C GLY A 132 -3.76 2.83 -7.73
N VAL A 133 -3.17 3.93 -8.14
CA VAL A 133 -2.74 4.15 -9.52
C VAL A 133 -1.29 4.63 -9.54
N TYR A 134 -0.51 4.07 -10.46
CA TYR A 134 0.82 4.55 -10.79
C TYR A 134 0.77 5.34 -12.10
N MET A 135 1.43 6.49 -12.10
CA MET A 135 1.67 7.32 -13.29
C MET A 135 2.91 8.18 -13.09
N SER A 136 3.53 8.61 -14.20
CA SER A 136 4.48 9.73 -14.14
C SER A 136 3.79 11.00 -13.64
N LYS A 137 4.53 11.90 -13.00
CA LYS A 137 4.00 13.18 -12.50
C LYS A 137 3.22 13.93 -13.58
N SER A 138 3.81 14.08 -14.76
CA SER A 138 3.18 14.81 -15.87
C SER A 138 1.87 14.16 -16.33
N ALA A 139 1.84 12.81 -16.39
CA ALA A 139 0.63 12.09 -16.74
C ALA A 139 -0.44 12.21 -15.65
N ALA A 140 -0.05 12.08 -14.36
CA ALA A 140 -0.97 12.21 -13.24
C ALA A 140 -1.63 13.61 -13.17
N GLU A 141 -0.85 14.67 -13.39
CA GLU A 141 -1.37 16.05 -13.43
C GLU A 141 -2.31 16.28 -14.61
N THR A 142 -2.01 15.66 -15.76
CA THR A 142 -2.81 15.83 -16.99
C THR A 142 -4.08 14.99 -16.99
N TYR A 143 -4.00 13.72 -16.62
CA TYR A 143 -5.04 12.74 -16.90
C TYR A 143 -5.84 12.29 -15.66
N LEU A 144 -5.39 12.54 -14.42
CA LEU A 144 -6.20 12.21 -13.26
C LEU A 144 -7.21 13.31 -12.95
N THR A 145 -8.48 12.92 -12.78
CA THR A 145 -9.51 13.81 -12.22
C THR A 145 -9.32 13.96 -10.71
N ASP A 146 -9.85 15.03 -10.12
CA ASP A 146 -9.78 15.25 -8.67
C ASP A 146 -10.49 14.14 -7.88
N GLU A 147 -11.53 13.54 -8.44
CA GLU A 147 -12.21 12.37 -7.88
C GLU A 147 -11.23 11.20 -7.72
N VAL A 148 -10.47 10.85 -8.77
CA VAL A 148 -9.48 9.77 -8.74
C VAL A 148 -8.36 10.08 -7.77
N LYS A 149 -7.82 11.31 -7.79
CA LYS A 149 -6.75 11.75 -6.88
C LYS A 149 -7.14 11.65 -5.40
N LYS A 150 -8.39 11.95 -5.06
CA LYS A 150 -8.91 11.90 -3.69
C LYS A 150 -9.31 10.50 -3.24
N ARG A 151 -9.69 9.64 -4.20
CA ARG A 151 -10.29 8.33 -3.91
C ARG A 151 -9.26 7.22 -3.74
N TYR A 152 -8.19 7.21 -4.53
CA TYR A 152 -7.26 6.10 -4.62
C TYR A 152 -5.86 6.47 -4.13
N ALA A 153 -5.07 5.45 -3.74
CA ALA A 153 -3.67 5.64 -3.40
C ALA A 153 -2.87 6.05 -4.66
N ILE A 154 -2.14 7.15 -4.57
CA ILE A 154 -1.31 7.63 -5.69
C ILE A 154 0.14 7.22 -5.48
N TRP A 155 0.69 6.58 -6.48
CA TRP A 155 2.11 6.31 -6.66
C TRP A 155 2.60 7.10 -7.88
N VAL A 156 3.41 8.11 -7.62
CA VAL A 156 3.85 9.06 -8.65
C VAL A 156 5.32 8.85 -8.97
N ALA A 157 5.68 8.79 -10.26
CA ALA A 157 7.07 8.81 -10.70
C ALA A 157 7.50 10.26 -11.03
N HIS A 158 8.62 10.67 -10.44
CA HIS A 158 9.26 11.95 -10.74
C HIS A 158 10.76 11.85 -10.45
N TRP A 159 11.53 11.60 -11.47
CA TRP A 159 12.95 11.28 -11.37
C TRP A 159 13.83 12.51 -11.49
N GLY A 160 15.09 12.39 -11.03
CA GLY A 160 16.11 13.43 -11.18
C GLY A 160 15.87 14.67 -10.32
N VAL A 161 15.03 14.57 -9.29
CA VAL A 161 14.71 15.66 -8.35
C VAL A 161 14.95 15.23 -6.90
N LYS A 162 15.27 16.19 -6.04
CA LYS A 162 15.45 15.92 -4.60
C LYS A 162 14.14 15.60 -3.88
N GLU A 163 13.03 16.14 -4.37
CA GLU A 163 11.68 15.95 -3.85
C GLU A 163 10.71 16.16 -5.01
N THR A 164 9.66 15.32 -5.07
CA THR A 164 8.66 15.50 -6.13
C THR A 164 7.87 16.78 -5.94
N THR A 165 7.64 17.49 -7.04
CA THR A 165 6.79 18.68 -7.10
C THR A 165 5.37 18.35 -7.55
N TYR A 166 4.94 17.08 -7.43
CA TYR A 166 3.55 16.70 -7.70
C TYR A 166 2.60 17.45 -6.79
N ASN A 167 1.61 18.11 -7.37
CA ASN A 167 0.76 19.10 -6.70
C ASN A 167 -0.50 18.56 -6.03
N SER A 168 -0.55 17.25 -5.76
CA SER A 168 -1.67 16.60 -5.08
C SER A 168 -1.16 15.59 -4.05
N ASP A 169 -2.08 14.95 -3.31
CA ASP A 169 -1.71 13.91 -2.35
C ASP A 169 -1.17 12.66 -3.04
N TYR A 170 -0.15 12.08 -2.46
CA TYR A 170 0.46 10.82 -2.88
C TYR A 170 1.00 10.07 -1.66
N GLY A 171 1.00 8.76 -1.73
CA GLY A 171 1.53 7.89 -0.69
C GLY A 171 2.86 7.23 -1.05
N LEU A 172 3.11 7.02 -2.35
CA LEU A 172 4.36 6.51 -2.88
C LEU A 172 4.94 7.48 -3.92
N TRP A 173 6.27 7.57 -3.92
CA TRP A 173 7.05 8.29 -4.92
C TRP A 173 8.16 7.40 -5.47
N GLN A 174 8.13 7.13 -6.78
CA GLN A 174 9.24 6.52 -7.50
C GLN A 174 10.23 7.64 -7.82
N SER A 175 11.37 7.61 -7.15
CA SER A 175 12.33 8.72 -7.12
C SER A 175 13.43 8.60 -8.17
N SER A 176 13.68 7.39 -8.68
CA SER A 176 14.69 7.11 -9.69
C SER A 176 14.36 5.85 -10.46
N SER A 177 14.76 5.81 -11.74
CA SER A 177 14.74 4.60 -12.59
C SER A 177 16.15 4.03 -12.83
N THR A 178 17.16 4.55 -12.16
CA THR A 178 18.58 4.17 -12.34
C THR A 178 19.26 3.84 -11.00
N GLY A 179 18.49 3.43 -10.01
CA GLY A 179 19.01 3.00 -8.71
C GLY A 179 19.94 1.79 -8.84
N VAL A 180 20.90 1.69 -7.92
CA VAL A 180 21.80 0.52 -7.81
C VAL A 180 21.61 -0.05 -6.41
N VAL A 181 21.14 -1.29 -6.34
CA VAL A 181 20.86 -2.00 -5.07
C VAL A 181 21.64 -3.31 -5.04
N PRO A 182 22.47 -3.57 -4.01
CA PRO A 182 23.16 -4.85 -3.87
C PRO A 182 22.19 -6.04 -3.92
N GLY A 183 22.47 -7.00 -4.77
CA GLY A 183 21.62 -8.17 -5.01
C GLY A 183 20.79 -8.09 -6.30
N ILE A 184 20.83 -6.95 -7.00
CA ILE A 184 20.19 -6.74 -8.31
C ILE A 184 21.27 -6.40 -9.33
N ASN A 185 21.23 -7.05 -10.49
CA ASN A 185 22.12 -6.74 -11.59
C ASN A 185 21.53 -5.60 -12.44
N GLY A 186 22.33 -4.55 -12.66
CA GLY A 186 21.91 -3.37 -13.42
C GLY A 186 21.10 -2.39 -12.58
N HIS A 187 20.21 -1.68 -13.24
CA HIS A 187 19.40 -0.63 -12.63
C HIS A 187 18.06 -1.19 -12.10
N VAL A 188 17.58 -0.54 -11.05
CA VAL A 188 16.27 -0.79 -10.46
C VAL A 188 15.61 0.52 -10.06
N ASP A 189 14.30 0.57 -10.17
CA ASP A 189 13.51 1.70 -9.71
C ASP A 189 13.50 1.78 -8.18
N THR A 190 13.67 3.00 -7.65
CA THR A 190 13.70 3.23 -6.20
C THR A 190 12.52 4.07 -5.76
N ASP A 191 11.96 3.68 -4.63
CA ASP A 191 10.70 4.20 -4.12
C ASP A 191 10.79 4.69 -2.69
N VAL A 192 9.95 5.68 -2.38
CA VAL A 192 9.76 6.21 -1.03
C VAL A 192 8.29 6.13 -0.66
N SER A 193 7.98 5.46 0.45
CA SER A 193 6.65 5.45 1.04
C SER A 193 6.54 6.50 2.15
N TYR A 194 5.46 7.27 2.15
CA TYR A 194 5.13 8.28 3.16
C TYR A 194 3.96 7.84 4.06
N ILE A 195 3.34 6.72 3.74
CA ILE A 195 2.19 6.15 4.46
C ILE A 195 2.58 4.79 5.03
N ASN A 196 2.18 4.51 6.27
CA ASN A 196 2.28 3.18 6.85
C ASN A 196 1.18 2.26 6.30
N TYR A 197 1.35 1.87 5.02
CA TYR A 197 0.42 0.95 4.37
C TYR A 197 0.34 -0.41 5.06
N PRO A 198 1.45 -1.06 5.50
CA PRO A 198 1.38 -2.35 6.16
C PRO A 198 0.42 -2.40 7.34
N ASP A 199 0.49 -1.42 8.23
CA ASP A 199 -0.41 -1.35 9.38
C ASP A 199 -1.86 -1.06 8.96
N ALA A 200 -2.04 -0.14 8.01
CA ALA A 200 -3.36 0.26 7.56
C ALA A 200 -4.08 -0.90 6.83
N VAL A 201 -3.36 -1.65 5.98
CA VAL A 201 -3.86 -2.83 5.27
C VAL A 201 -4.30 -3.92 6.26
N VAL A 202 -3.46 -4.23 7.26
CA VAL A 202 -3.78 -5.24 8.28
C VAL A 202 -4.98 -4.79 9.14
N LYS A 203 -4.99 -3.54 9.62
CA LYS A 203 -6.10 -3.01 10.43
C LYS A 203 -7.43 -3.02 9.68
N GLY A 204 -7.40 -2.74 8.38
CA GLY A 204 -8.59 -2.73 7.53
C GLY A 204 -9.03 -4.11 7.04
N GLY A 205 -8.22 -5.16 7.22
CA GLY A 205 -8.48 -6.49 6.68
C GLY A 205 -8.46 -6.52 5.15
N PHE A 206 -7.62 -5.67 4.54
CA PHE A 206 -7.46 -5.60 3.09
C PHE A 206 -6.40 -6.56 2.57
N ASN A 207 -6.36 -6.74 1.24
CA ASN A 207 -5.29 -7.45 0.52
C ASN A 207 -5.04 -8.87 1.05
N ASN A 208 -6.11 -9.60 1.35
CA ASN A 208 -6.09 -10.93 1.95
C ASN A 208 -5.42 -11.00 3.34
N ASN A 209 -5.21 -9.87 4.01
CA ASN A 209 -4.80 -9.86 5.40
C ASN A 209 -6.04 -9.99 6.31
N LYS A 210 -5.88 -10.71 7.41
CA LYS A 210 -6.93 -10.80 8.44
C LYS A 210 -6.82 -9.57 9.35
N ALA A 211 -7.93 -8.86 9.55
CA ALA A 211 -7.98 -7.83 10.57
C ALA A 211 -7.67 -8.45 11.95
N PRO A 212 -6.94 -7.73 12.82
CA PRO A 212 -6.74 -8.19 14.19
C PRO A 212 -8.09 -8.44 14.87
N ALA A 213 -8.18 -9.52 15.64
CA ALA A 213 -9.35 -9.72 16.49
C ALA A 213 -9.56 -8.49 17.39
N PRO A 214 -10.81 -8.06 17.62
CA PRO A 214 -11.08 -6.99 18.57
C PRO A 214 -10.42 -7.36 19.91
N LYS A 215 -9.67 -6.42 20.49
CA LYS A 215 -9.12 -6.64 21.83
C LYS A 215 -10.28 -6.96 22.76
N PRO A 216 -10.16 -7.99 23.63
CA PRO A 216 -11.16 -8.24 24.66
C PRO A 216 -11.42 -6.93 25.42
N VAL A 217 -12.66 -6.50 25.45
CA VAL A 217 -13.06 -5.37 26.29
C VAL A 217 -12.93 -5.87 27.72
N THR A 218 -11.88 -5.44 28.41
CA THR A 218 -11.76 -5.69 29.84
C THR A 218 -12.96 -5.00 30.50
N PRO A 219 -13.83 -5.72 31.19
CA PRO A 219 -14.93 -5.09 31.91
C PRO A 219 -14.36 -3.98 32.81
N PRO A 220 -15.03 -2.84 32.94
CA PRO A 220 -14.59 -1.83 33.86
C PRO A 220 -14.39 -2.45 35.23
N ALA A 221 -13.29 -2.15 35.88
CA ALA A 221 -13.00 -2.65 37.22
C ALA A 221 -14.21 -2.32 38.11
N PRO A 222 -14.64 -3.25 38.96
CA PRO A 222 -15.76 -3.00 39.87
C PRO A 222 -15.46 -1.74 40.67
N PRO A 223 -16.47 -0.91 40.96
CA PRO A 223 -16.26 0.32 41.72
C PRO A 223 -15.63 -0.01 43.06
N LYS A 224 -14.54 0.66 43.40
CA LYS A 224 -13.87 0.49 44.69
C LYS A 224 -14.86 0.76 45.80
N LYS A 225 -14.92 -0.14 46.78
CA LYS A 225 -15.81 0.03 47.95
C LYS A 225 -15.32 1.23 48.75
N THR A 226 -16.22 2.14 49.05
CA THR A 226 -15.99 3.27 49.93
C THR A 226 -16.77 3.07 51.22
N MET A 227 -16.13 3.25 52.36
CA MET A 227 -16.72 3.16 53.67
C MET A 227 -16.63 4.51 54.40
N GLU A 228 -17.74 4.96 54.97
CA GLU A 228 -17.71 6.12 55.84
C GLU A 228 -17.21 5.73 57.23
N VAL A 229 -16.23 6.43 57.76
CA VAL A 229 -15.66 6.19 59.07
C VAL A 229 -15.90 7.40 59.91
N THR A 230 -16.38 7.16 61.14
CA THR A 230 -16.54 8.21 62.15
C THR A 230 -15.65 7.87 63.34
N ALA A 231 -14.73 8.79 63.70
CA ALA A 231 -13.87 8.65 64.86
C ALA A 231 -14.13 9.80 65.86
N LYS A 232 -14.08 9.47 67.16
CA LYS A 232 -14.12 10.50 68.24
C LYS A 232 -12.75 10.56 68.91
N VAL A 233 -12.17 11.73 68.96
CA VAL A 233 -10.88 12.01 69.61
C VAL A 233 -11.06 13.27 70.42
N ASP A 234 -10.72 13.25 71.69
CA ASP A 234 -10.81 14.39 72.63
C ASP A 234 -12.18 15.11 72.65
N GLY A 235 -13.26 14.31 72.64
CA GLY A 235 -14.62 14.86 72.64
C GLY A 235 -15.12 15.42 71.31
N LYS A 236 -14.28 15.46 70.28
CA LYS A 236 -14.61 15.93 68.94
C LYS A 236 -14.89 14.75 68.00
N THR A 237 -15.87 14.90 67.10
CA THR A 237 -16.26 13.87 66.12
C THR A 237 -15.66 14.23 64.75
N TYR A 238 -14.94 13.28 64.17
CA TYR A 238 -14.37 13.35 62.82
C TYR A 238 -15.10 12.33 61.91
N LYS A 239 -15.42 12.76 60.72
CA LYS A 239 -16.00 11.91 59.66
C LYS A 239 -15.08 11.93 58.45
N GLY A 240 -14.85 10.76 57.89
CA GLY A 240 -14.02 10.58 56.68
C GLY A 240 -14.51 9.43 55.82
N LYS A 241 -14.00 9.38 54.57
CA LYS A 241 -14.24 8.25 53.64
C LYS A 241 -12.94 7.50 53.43
N LEU A 242 -12.96 6.19 53.63
CA LEU A 242 -11.87 5.29 53.22
C LEU A 242 -12.30 4.59 51.93
N THR A 243 -11.38 4.56 50.95
CA THR A 243 -11.57 3.86 49.67
C THR A 243 -10.59 2.70 49.63
N GLU A 244 -11.02 1.55 49.19
CA GLU A 244 -10.17 0.37 48.98
C GLU A 244 -9.03 0.70 48.01
N VAL A 245 -7.79 0.35 48.36
CA VAL A 245 -6.57 0.66 47.61
C VAL A 245 -6.39 -0.31 46.44
#